data_a05e1b55f52a42d5c304599b9420f8cd
#
_entry.id   a05e1b55f52a42d5c304599b9420f8cd
#
_cell.length_a   1.000
_cell.length_b   1.000
_cell.length_c   1.000
_cell.angle_alpha   90.00
_cell.angle_beta   90.00
_cell.angle_gamma   90.00
#
_symmetry.space_group_name_H-M   'P 1'
#
loop_
_entity.id
_entity.type
_entity.pdbx_description
1 polymer ?
#
loop_
_entity_poly.entity_id
_entity_poly.type
_entity_poly.pdbx_seq_one_letter_code
_entity_poly.pdbx_strand_id
1 'polypeptide(L)'
;SKIGFAWSVLIPSVVFGSLHLYQGHDLMSSLMTFGVTLVGGIYFSWIYWKWNFNLWCSIGLHFFMNLSWMLFVVEGNSVAAGGVASNIFRLLSILLAVILTHFCSHKFKKSRCAVGVGA
;
A
#
# COMPACT_ATOMS: atom_id res chain seq x y z
N SER A 1 -12.91 -18.87 5.89
CA SER A 1 -12.02 -18.53 7.02
C SER A 1 -12.85 -18.01 8.18
N LYS A 2 -12.47 -18.38 9.42
CA LYS A 2 -13.18 -17.94 10.64
C LYS A 2 -12.92 -16.46 10.98
N ILE A 3 -11.96 -15.84 10.30
CA ILE A 3 -11.61 -14.41 10.45
C ILE A 3 -12.27 -13.67 9.30
N GLY A 4 -13.15 -12.71 9.63
CA GLY A 4 -13.79 -11.86 8.62
C GLY A 4 -12.78 -11.04 7.82
N PHE A 5 -13.13 -10.68 6.57
CA PHE A 5 -12.28 -9.89 5.67
C PHE A 5 -11.71 -8.62 6.33
N ALA A 6 -12.53 -7.92 7.11
CA ALA A 6 -12.10 -6.69 7.79
C ALA A 6 -10.90 -6.93 8.73
N TRP A 7 -10.93 -8.00 9.52
CA TRP A 7 -9.84 -8.35 10.42
C TRP A 7 -8.58 -8.79 9.68
N SER A 8 -8.75 -9.49 8.54
CA SER A 8 -7.61 -9.89 7.69
C SER A 8 -6.88 -8.69 7.06
N VAL A 9 -7.54 -7.54 6.97
CA VAL A 9 -6.94 -6.28 6.50
C VAL A 9 -6.40 -5.46 7.67
N LEU A 10 -7.18 -5.29 8.74
CA LEU A 10 -6.84 -4.42 9.87
C LEU A 10 -5.63 -4.91 10.66
N ILE A 11 -5.56 -6.20 10.99
CA ILE A 11 -4.48 -6.73 11.82
C ILE A 11 -3.10 -6.49 11.17
N PRO A 12 -2.85 -6.90 9.91
CA PRO A 12 -1.57 -6.63 9.24
C PRO A 12 -1.28 -5.13 9.11
N SER A 13 -2.31 -4.30 8.87
CA SER A 13 -2.14 -2.86 8.71
C SER A 13 -1.76 -2.18 10.02
N VAL A 14 -2.35 -2.58 11.14
CA VAL A 14 -1.97 -2.09 12.48
C VAL A 14 -0.54 -2.50 12.82
N VAL A 15 -0.17 -3.77 12.58
CA VAL A 15 1.19 -4.26 12.79
C VAL A 15 2.17 -3.46 11.93
N PHE A 16 1.86 -3.29 10.65
CA PHE A 16 2.69 -2.51 9.73
C PHE A 16 2.87 -1.06 10.18
N GLY A 17 1.79 -0.39 10.58
CA GLY A 17 1.85 0.97 11.13
C GLY A 17 2.68 1.06 12.42
N SER A 18 2.50 0.10 13.32
CA SER A 18 3.22 0.06 14.61
C SER A 18 4.74 -0.06 14.44
N LEU A 19 5.18 -0.81 13.43
CA LEU A 19 6.61 -0.94 13.11
C LEU A 19 7.24 0.37 12.62
N HIS A 20 6.45 1.38 12.28
CA HIS A 20 6.94 2.69 11.82
C HIS A 20 6.90 3.78 12.89
N LEU A 21 6.37 3.48 14.09
CA LEU A 21 6.29 4.46 15.19
C LEU A 21 7.65 5.05 15.59
N TYR A 22 8.72 4.24 15.50
CA TYR A 22 10.08 4.67 15.85
C TYR A 22 10.70 5.69 14.88
N GLN A 23 10.07 5.93 13.73
CA GLN A 23 10.55 6.89 12.73
C GLN A 23 10.17 8.33 13.05
N GLY A 24 9.27 8.56 14.01
CA GLY A 24 8.95 9.89 14.52
C GLY A 24 9.96 10.38 15.55
N HIS A 25 10.24 11.69 15.54
CA HIS A 25 11.15 12.33 16.50
C HIS A 25 10.44 12.77 17.78
N ASP A 26 9.12 12.93 17.75
CA ASP A 26 8.25 13.29 18.84
C ASP A 26 6.93 12.50 18.77
N LEU A 27 6.09 12.65 19.77
CA LEU A 27 4.82 11.91 19.85
C LEU A 27 3.91 12.24 18.66
N MET A 28 3.84 13.52 18.27
CA MET A 28 2.96 13.94 17.18
C MET A 28 3.43 13.37 15.85
N SER A 29 4.72 13.46 15.53
CA SER A 29 5.28 12.89 14.30
C SER A 29 5.18 11.36 14.26
N SER A 30 5.35 10.69 15.41
CA SER A 30 5.15 9.23 15.52
C SER A 30 3.70 8.83 15.24
N LEU A 31 2.73 9.55 15.79
CA LEU A 31 1.31 9.30 15.54
C LEU A 31 0.92 9.57 14.10
N MET A 32 1.43 10.66 13.50
CA MET A 32 1.22 10.95 12.07
C MET A 32 1.81 9.86 11.18
N THR A 33 3.03 9.42 11.48
CA THR A 33 3.69 8.32 10.75
C THR A 33 2.89 7.03 10.86
N PHE A 34 2.44 6.69 12.07
CA PHE A 34 1.55 5.54 12.29
C PHE A 34 0.28 5.64 11.44
N GLY A 35 -0.41 6.80 11.47
CA GLY A 35 -1.64 7.01 10.71
C GLY A 35 -1.44 6.83 9.20
N VAL A 36 -0.41 7.45 8.63
CA VAL A 36 -0.08 7.35 7.19
C VAL A 36 0.27 5.92 6.81
N THR A 37 1.10 5.25 7.61
CA THR A 37 1.53 3.87 7.32
C THR A 37 0.40 2.86 7.54
N LEU A 38 -0.49 3.09 8.51
CA LEU A 38 -1.71 2.29 8.69
C LEU A 38 -2.61 2.34 7.45
N VAL A 39 -2.87 3.56 6.93
CA VAL A 39 -3.64 3.74 5.69
C VAL A 39 -2.94 3.06 4.51
N GLY A 40 -1.62 3.18 4.42
CA GLY A 40 -0.81 2.46 3.43
C GLY A 40 -0.97 0.94 3.53
N GLY A 41 -0.96 0.39 4.74
CA GLY A 41 -1.17 -1.04 5.00
C GLY A 41 -2.55 -1.52 4.55
N ILE A 42 -3.61 -0.75 4.82
CA ILE A 42 -4.98 -1.03 4.35
C ILE A 42 -5.01 -1.03 2.81
N TYR A 43 -4.37 -0.05 2.19
CA TYR A 43 -4.28 0.07 0.74
C TYR A 43 -3.54 -1.11 0.09
N PHE A 44 -2.38 -1.54 0.62
CA PHE A 44 -1.65 -2.71 0.14
C PHE A 44 -2.46 -4.01 0.31
N SER A 45 -3.20 -4.14 1.41
CA SER A 45 -4.10 -5.28 1.63
C SER A 45 -5.24 -5.30 0.61
N TRP A 46 -5.77 -4.13 0.26
CA TRP A 46 -6.79 -4.01 -0.79
C TRP A 46 -6.24 -4.36 -2.18
N ILE A 47 -5.04 -3.90 -2.55
CA ILE A 47 -4.35 -4.28 -3.80
C ILE A 47 -4.14 -5.79 -3.83
N TYR A 48 -3.61 -6.39 -2.77
CA TYR A 48 -3.40 -7.82 -2.64
C TYR A 48 -4.69 -8.60 -2.93
N TRP A 49 -5.81 -8.18 -2.34
CA TRP A 49 -7.11 -8.81 -2.58
C TRP A 49 -7.61 -8.62 -4.02
N LYS A 50 -7.51 -7.40 -4.56
CA LYS A 50 -7.96 -7.09 -5.94
C LYS A 50 -7.17 -7.83 -7.00
N TRP A 51 -5.88 -8.07 -6.79
CA TRP A 51 -5.00 -8.80 -7.67
C TRP A 51 -4.96 -10.30 -7.38
N ASN A 52 -6.05 -10.82 -6.81
CA ASN A 52 -6.26 -12.25 -6.57
C ASN A 52 -5.18 -12.88 -5.67
N PHE A 53 -4.90 -12.21 -4.55
CA PHE A 53 -3.91 -12.61 -3.55
C PHE A 53 -2.47 -12.67 -4.10
N ASN A 54 -2.16 -11.85 -5.09
CA ASN A 54 -0.82 -11.71 -5.62
C ASN A 54 0.00 -10.75 -4.76
N LEU A 55 0.86 -11.32 -3.91
CA LEU A 55 1.70 -10.56 -3.00
C LEU A 55 2.75 -9.71 -3.71
N TRP A 56 3.21 -10.14 -4.89
CA TRP A 56 4.21 -9.41 -5.67
C TRP A 56 3.75 -8.03 -6.10
N CYS A 57 2.45 -7.85 -6.33
CA CYS A 57 1.90 -6.52 -6.64
C CYS A 57 2.07 -5.55 -5.46
N SER A 58 1.79 -6.01 -4.23
CA SER A 58 1.95 -5.18 -3.03
C SER A 58 3.42 -4.92 -2.70
N ILE A 59 4.27 -5.94 -2.80
CA ILE A 59 5.73 -5.83 -2.58
C ILE A 59 6.34 -4.87 -3.61
N GLY A 60 6.04 -5.06 -4.89
CA GLY A 60 6.56 -4.21 -5.97
C GLY A 60 6.16 -2.75 -5.79
N LEU A 61 4.88 -2.50 -5.49
CA LEU A 61 4.39 -1.15 -5.26
C LEU A 61 5.08 -0.48 -4.05
N HIS A 62 5.21 -1.21 -2.94
CA HIS A 62 5.92 -0.71 -1.75
C HIS A 62 7.41 -0.45 -2.04
N PHE A 63 8.07 -1.36 -2.75
CA PHE A 63 9.46 -1.19 -3.17
C PHE A 63 9.64 0.06 -4.05
N PHE A 64 8.81 0.24 -5.08
CA PHE A 64 8.91 1.42 -5.95
C PHE A 64 8.55 2.72 -5.23
N MET A 65 7.62 2.70 -4.29
CA MET A 65 7.33 3.85 -3.43
C MET A 65 8.57 4.25 -2.61
N ASN A 66 9.25 3.28 -1.99
CA ASN A 66 10.45 3.53 -1.20
C ASN A 66 11.64 3.95 -2.09
N LEU A 67 11.80 3.32 -3.26
CA LEU A 67 12.84 3.70 -4.22
C LEU A 67 12.65 5.14 -4.71
N SER A 68 11.43 5.52 -5.05
CA SER A 68 11.10 6.90 -5.43
C SER A 68 11.44 7.87 -4.30
N TRP A 69 11.18 7.49 -3.06
CA TRP A 69 11.54 8.27 -1.88
C TRP A 69 13.05 8.48 -1.77
N MET A 70 13.84 7.43 -1.99
CA MET A 70 15.30 7.51 -1.94
C MET A 70 15.90 8.34 -3.08
N LEU A 71 15.34 8.22 -4.29
CA LEU A 71 15.84 8.93 -5.48
C LEU A 71 15.50 10.42 -5.48
N PHE A 72 14.32 10.74 -4.98
CA PHE A 72 13.82 12.13 -4.91
C PHE A 72 13.92 12.66 -3.48
N VAL A 73 15.04 12.43 -2.80
CA VAL A 73 15.33 12.94 -1.44
C VAL A 73 15.10 14.45 -1.40
N VAL A 74 13.86 14.81 -1.19
CA VAL A 74 13.39 16.18 -1.28
C VAL A 74 13.50 16.85 0.09
N GLU A 75 14.30 16.46 0.95
CA GLU A 75 14.67 17.13 2.19
C GLU A 75 15.18 16.11 3.22
N GLY A 76 16.24 16.46 3.90
CA GLY A 76 16.98 15.63 4.84
C GLY A 76 16.25 15.21 6.13
N ASN A 77 14.95 15.13 6.11
CA ASN A 77 14.14 14.62 7.20
C ASN A 77 13.59 13.26 6.88
N SER A 78 14.16 12.26 7.52
CA SER A 78 13.87 10.84 7.45
C SER A 78 12.49 10.42 7.98
N VAL A 79 11.52 11.32 8.06
CA VAL A 79 10.19 10.99 8.59
C VAL A 79 9.32 10.43 7.48
N ALA A 80 8.70 9.28 7.70
CA ALA A 80 7.78 8.63 6.74
C ALA A 80 6.61 9.53 6.31
N ALA A 81 6.30 10.58 7.06
CA ALA A 81 5.32 11.59 6.69
C ALA A 81 5.76 12.51 5.55
N GLY A 82 7.08 12.74 5.38
CA GLY A 82 7.68 13.53 4.28
C GLY A 82 7.14 14.94 4.12
N GLY A 83 7.75 15.69 3.19
CA GLY A 83 7.28 17.03 2.81
C GLY A 83 6.05 17.02 1.88
N VAL A 84 5.49 18.19 1.60
CA VAL A 84 4.28 18.35 0.77
C VAL A 84 4.46 17.72 -0.62
N ALA A 85 5.58 17.94 -1.28
CA ALA A 85 5.86 17.38 -2.60
C ALA A 85 5.83 15.85 -2.59
N SER A 86 6.47 15.23 -1.59
CA SER A 86 6.48 13.78 -1.42
C SER A 86 5.08 13.20 -1.21
N ASN A 87 4.25 13.88 -0.42
CA ASN A 87 2.88 13.44 -0.19
C ASN A 87 2.02 13.57 -1.45
N ILE A 88 2.23 14.60 -2.27
CA ILE A 88 1.57 14.73 -3.58
C ILE A 88 1.95 13.55 -4.49
N PHE A 89 3.25 13.19 -4.60
CA PHE A 89 3.68 12.04 -5.39
C PHE A 89 3.12 10.72 -4.87
N ARG A 90 3.02 10.54 -3.56
CA ARG A 90 2.36 9.37 -2.96
C ARG A 90 0.88 9.29 -3.36
N LEU A 91 0.15 10.39 -3.23
CA LEU A 91 -1.26 10.43 -3.62
C LEU A 91 -1.45 10.14 -5.11
N LEU A 92 -0.61 10.71 -5.97
CA LEU A 92 -0.62 10.41 -7.41
C LEU A 92 -0.31 8.95 -7.70
N SER A 93 0.68 8.35 -7.03
CA SER A 93 1.02 6.92 -7.17
C SER A 93 -0.12 6.03 -6.73
N ILE A 94 -0.76 6.35 -5.60
CA ILE A 94 -1.93 5.63 -5.10
C ILE A 94 -3.09 5.73 -6.09
N LEU A 95 -3.38 6.94 -6.57
CA LEU A 95 -4.44 7.18 -7.54
C LEU A 95 -4.20 6.40 -8.84
N LEU A 96 -2.98 6.45 -9.36
CA LEU A 96 -2.59 5.69 -10.56
C LEU A 96 -2.75 4.19 -10.34
N ALA A 97 -2.29 3.65 -9.20
CA ALA A 97 -2.43 2.24 -8.89
C ALA A 97 -3.89 1.81 -8.70
N VAL A 98 -4.76 2.68 -8.15
CA VAL A 98 -6.21 2.44 -8.07
C VAL A 98 -6.82 2.38 -9.46
N ILE A 99 -6.49 3.33 -10.34
CA ILE A 99 -6.96 3.37 -11.72
C ILE A 99 -6.51 2.12 -12.48
N LEU A 100 -5.22 1.79 -12.45
CA LEU A 100 -4.66 0.59 -13.09
C LEU A 100 -5.31 -0.67 -12.56
N THR A 101 -5.51 -0.78 -11.24
CA THR A 101 -6.19 -1.92 -10.63
C THR A 101 -7.63 -2.03 -11.10
N HIS A 102 -8.34 -0.92 -11.21
CA HIS A 102 -9.72 -0.93 -11.71
C HIS A 102 -9.79 -1.46 -13.15
N PHE A 103 -8.93 -0.98 -14.03
CA PHE A 103 -8.95 -1.38 -15.44
C PHE A 103 -8.34 -2.78 -15.67
N CYS A 104 -7.24 -3.12 -15.01
CA CYS A 104 -6.51 -4.36 -15.26
C CYS A 104 -7.12 -5.56 -14.52
N SER A 105 -7.60 -5.39 -13.29
CA SER A 105 -8.17 -6.50 -12.52
C SER A 105 -9.41 -7.10 -13.22
N HIS A 106 -10.17 -6.29 -13.92
CA HIS A 106 -11.30 -6.74 -14.74
C HIS A 106 -10.86 -7.63 -15.90
N LYS A 107 -9.75 -7.30 -16.57
CA LYS A 107 -9.21 -8.10 -17.69
C LYS A 107 -8.68 -9.45 -17.20
N PHE A 108 -7.97 -9.48 -16.07
CA PHE A 108 -7.44 -10.72 -15.49
C PHE A 108 -8.53 -11.69 -15.07
N LYS A 109 -9.63 -11.19 -14.50
CA LYS A 109 -10.77 -12.00 -14.13
C LYS A 109 -11.46 -12.62 -15.35
N LYS A 110 -11.61 -11.85 -16.44
CA LYS A 110 -12.22 -12.30 -17.69
C LYS A 110 -11.35 -13.35 -18.42
N SER A 111 -10.03 -13.19 -18.39
CA SER A 111 -9.08 -14.14 -18.98
C SER A 111 -9.13 -15.51 -18.32
N ARG A 112 -9.26 -15.58 -16.99
CA ARG A 112 -9.38 -16.87 -16.27
C ARG A 112 -10.70 -17.58 -16.53
N CYS A 113 -11.78 -16.85 -16.70
CA CYS A 113 -13.07 -17.44 -17.08
C CYS A 113 -13.06 -17.94 -18.53
N ALA A 114 -12.23 -17.36 -19.41
CA ALA A 114 -12.12 -17.75 -20.81
C ALA A 114 -11.17 -18.95 -21.04
N VAL A 115 -10.20 -19.15 -20.16
CA VAL A 115 -9.32 -20.32 -20.15
C VAL A 115 -9.98 -21.48 -19.39
N GLY A 116 -11.26 -21.70 -19.62
CA GLY A 116 -12.12 -22.70 -19.04
C GLY A 116 -11.37 -23.86 -18.41
N VAL A 117 -11.16 -23.79 -17.10
CA VAL A 117 -10.79 -24.96 -16.35
C VAL A 117 -12.03 -25.81 -16.25
N GLY A 118 -12.16 -26.68 -17.25
CA GLY A 118 -12.93 -27.88 -17.06
C GLY A 118 -12.20 -28.71 -16.02
N ALA A 119 -12.80 -28.87 -14.90
CA ALA A 119 -12.60 -29.95 -13.98
C ALA A 119 -13.96 -30.40 -13.50
#